data_d51da3cc194c514a75d332ebd00bf873
#
_entry.id   d51da3cc194c514a75d332ebd00bf873
#
_cell.length_a   1.000
_cell.length_b   1.000
_cell.length_c   1.000
_cell.angle_alpha   90.00
_cell.angle_beta   90.00
_cell.angle_gamma   90.00
#
_symmetry.space_group_name_H-M   'P 1'
#
loop_
_entity.id
_entity.type
_entity.pdbx_description
1 polymer ?
#
loop_
_entity_poly.entity_id
_entity_poly.type
_entity_poly.pdbx_seq_one_letter_code
_entity_poly.pdbx_strand_id
1 'polypeptide(L)'
;MTSKFRHVALVGKYQSSSASGAATEQSRQILFDIAGFLQQQGCEVVLEEETATHTGLQHSFRSMPVDGLGQHCDLGIVVGGDGTMLGIGRQLAKYGTPLIGINQGRLGFVTDIPLDDYPQALLPILQGQYEQEARPLMHARVVRQGETVFEALAMNDVVVNRGGTSGMVELRVEVDGQFLSNQRADGLIVATP
;
A
#
# COMPACT_ATOMS: atom_id res chain seq x y z
N MET A 1 22.86 -3.92 -17.89
CA MET A 1 22.61 -5.04 -16.96
C MET A 1 21.11 -5.25 -16.94
N THR A 2 20.62 -6.48 -17.02
CA THR A 2 19.19 -6.77 -16.99
C THR A 2 18.70 -6.81 -15.55
N SER A 3 17.52 -6.19 -15.28
CA SER A 3 16.87 -6.23 -13.96
C SER A 3 16.62 -7.67 -13.51
N LYS A 4 16.66 -7.89 -12.20
CA LYS A 4 16.23 -9.15 -11.56
C LYS A 4 14.71 -9.31 -11.60
N PHE A 5 13.97 -8.19 -11.66
CA PHE A 5 12.52 -8.14 -11.76
C PHE A 5 12.12 -7.88 -13.20
N ARG A 6 11.20 -8.68 -13.73
CA ARG A 6 10.77 -8.60 -15.12
C ARG A 6 9.47 -7.80 -15.27
N HIS A 7 8.49 -8.05 -14.41
CA HIS A 7 7.18 -7.41 -14.44
C HIS A 7 6.98 -6.58 -13.19
N VAL A 8 6.97 -5.27 -13.34
CA VAL A 8 6.89 -4.33 -12.23
C VAL A 8 5.52 -3.65 -12.24
N ALA A 9 4.76 -3.85 -11.16
CA ALA A 9 3.55 -3.09 -10.91
C ALA A 9 3.90 -1.68 -10.45
N LEU A 10 3.24 -0.66 -11.01
CA LEU A 10 3.37 0.73 -10.58
C LEU A 10 2.02 1.24 -10.11
N VAL A 11 1.95 1.66 -8.85
CA VAL A 11 0.74 2.16 -8.21
C VAL A 11 0.99 3.57 -7.70
N GLY A 12 0.14 4.50 -8.07
CA GLY A 12 0.20 5.89 -7.64
C GLY A 12 -0.88 6.23 -6.61
N LYS A 13 -0.65 7.29 -5.86
CA LYS A 13 -1.70 7.91 -5.07
C LYS A 13 -2.63 8.67 -6.01
N TYR A 14 -3.89 8.28 -6.04
CA TYR A 14 -4.95 9.10 -6.62
C TYR A 14 -5.78 9.71 -5.50
N GLN A 15 -6.12 10.97 -5.65
CA GLN A 15 -7.06 11.63 -4.75
C GLN A 15 -8.44 11.53 -5.39
N SER A 16 -9.44 11.07 -4.60
CA SER A 16 -10.83 11.09 -5.03
C SER A 16 -11.21 12.51 -5.49
N SER A 17 -11.91 12.61 -6.59
CA SER A 17 -12.65 13.69 -7.29
C SER A 17 -12.47 15.17 -6.91
N SER A 18 -11.69 15.55 -5.94
CA SER A 18 -11.42 16.95 -5.51
C SER A 18 -10.00 17.45 -5.79
N ALA A 19 -9.13 16.64 -6.40
CA ALA A 19 -7.78 17.08 -6.75
C ALA A 19 -7.85 18.14 -7.86
N SER A 20 -7.11 19.23 -7.70
CA SER A 20 -6.95 20.22 -8.77
C SER A 20 -6.26 19.56 -9.97
N GLY A 21 -6.62 19.96 -11.21
CA GLY A 21 -5.99 19.41 -12.41
C GLY A 21 -4.46 19.47 -12.41
N ALA A 22 -3.86 20.46 -11.72
CA ALA A 22 -2.42 20.59 -11.52
C ALA A 22 -1.81 19.42 -10.70
N ALA A 23 -2.49 18.97 -9.64
CA ALA A 23 -2.01 17.86 -8.81
C ALA A 23 -2.08 16.51 -9.57
N THR A 24 -3.08 16.34 -10.43
CA THR A 24 -3.22 15.17 -11.29
C THR A 24 -2.11 15.15 -12.34
N GLU A 25 -1.80 16.28 -12.97
CA GLU A 25 -0.73 16.37 -13.97
C GLU A 25 0.66 16.13 -13.36
N GLN A 26 0.91 16.64 -12.15
CA GLN A 26 2.15 16.35 -11.42
C GLN A 26 2.28 14.85 -11.11
N SER A 27 1.22 14.21 -10.62
CA SER A 27 1.21 12.75 -10.36
C SER A 27 1.42 11.95 -11.63
N ARG A 28 0.80 12.37 -12.73
CA ARG A 28 0.98 11.77 -14.05
C ARG A 28 2.44 11.82 -14.51
N GLN A 29 3.07 12.99 -14.42
CA GLN A 29 4.46 13.16 -14.85
C GLN A 29 5.40 12.29 -14.02
N ILE A 30 5.24 12.27 -12.69
CA ILE A 30 6.05 11.44 -11.79
C ILE A 30 5.94 9.95 -12.16
N LEU A 31 4.74 9.44 -12.37
CA LEU A 31 4.53 8.04 -12.72
C LEU A 31 5.09 7.72 -14.10
N PHE A 32 4.96 8.65 -15.05
CA PHE A 32 5.51 8.50 -16.38
C PHE A 32 7.05 8.42 -16.35
N ASP A 33 7.71 9.26 -15.56
CA ASP A 33 9.17 9.29 -15.41
C ASP A 33 9.69 8.02 -14.74
N ILE A 34 9.03 7.56 -13.65
CA ILE A 34 9.39 6.31 -12.98
C ILE A 34 9.19 5.11 -13.93
N ALA A 35 8.07 5.06 -14.66
CA ALA A 35 7.83 4.00 -15.63
C ALA A 35 8.90 3.97 -16.73
N GLY A 36 9.27 5.13 -17.25
CA GLY A 36 10.35 5.28 -18.23
C GLY A 36 11.71 4.81 -17.71
N PHE A 37 12.03 5.15 -16.47
CA PHE A 37 13.24 4.67 -15.79
C PHE A 37 13.26 3.13 -15.69
N LEU A 38 12.16 2.53 -15.24
CA LEU A 38 12.04 1.08 -15.10
C LEU A 38 12.17 0.36 -16.45
N GLN A 39 11.55 0.89 -17.50
CA GLN A 39 11.67 0.35 -18.87
C GLN A 39 13.11 0.40 -19.39
N GLN A 40 13.86 1.49 -19.08
CA GLN A 40 15.28 1.59 -19.41
C GLN A 40 16.14 0.54 -18.70
N GLN A 41 15.70 0.08 -17.52
CA GLN A 41 16.34 -1.03 -16.80
C GLN A 41 15.89 -2.42 -17.29
N GLY A 42 15.03 -2.49 -18.31
CA GLY A 42 14.56 -3.72 -18.93
C GLY A 42 13.34 -4.36 -18.27
N CYS A 43 12.60 -3.60 -17.45
CA CYS A 43 11.36 -4.05 -16.83
C CYS A 43 10.16 -3.81 -17.76
N GLU A 44 9.21 -4.72 -17.76
CA GLU A 44 7.85 -4.48 -18.24
C GLU A 44 7.06 -3.80 -17.11
N VAL A 45 6.52 -2.60 -17.37
CA VAL A 45 5.76 -1.84 -16.39
C VAL A 45 4.27 -2.02 -16.63
N VAL A 46 3.55 -2.37 -15.55
CA VAL A 46 2.09 -2.50 -15.55
C VAL A 46 1.52 -1.55 -14.49
N LEU A 47 0.67 -0.62 -14.89
CA LEU A 47 0.02 0.29 -13.96
C LEU A 47 -1.19 -0.37 -13.29
N GLU A 48 -1.44 0.03 -12.05
CA GLU A 48 -2.72 -0.25 -11.42
C GLU A 48 -3.84 0.51 -12.18
N GLU A 49 -5.00 -0.13 -12.38
CA GLU A 49 -6.05 0.33 -13.30
C GLU A 49 -6.64 1.69 -12.89
N GLU A 50 -6.93 1.90 -11.59
CA GLU A 50 -7.43 3.19 -11.11
C GLU A 50 -6.37 4.28 -11.20
N THR A 51 -5.12 3.97 -10.89
CA THR A 51 -3.97 4.86 -11.08
C THR A 51 -3.85 5.30 -12.55
N ALA A 52 -3.90 4.34 -13.47
CA ALA A 52 -3.81 4.61 -14.91
C ALA A 52 -4.96 5.50 -15.39
N THR A 53 -6.17 5.20 -14.96
CA THR A 53 -7.39 5.94 -15.31
C THR A 53 -7.35 7.38 -14.79
N HIS A 54 -7.03 7.57 -13.48
CA HIS A 54 -7.00 8.90 -12.86
C HIS A 54 -5.90 9.80 -13.41
N THR A 55 -4.77 9.21 -13.85
CA THR A 55 -3.65 9.96 -14.40
C THR A 55 -3.67 10.07 -15.93
N GLY A 56 -4.63 9.41 -16.58
CA GLY A 56 -4.72 9.39 -18.05
C GLY A 56 -3.62 8.58 -18.74
N LEU A 57 -2.93 7.69 -18.00
CA LEU A 57 -1.83 6.88 -18.51
C LEU A 57 -2.26 5.52 -19.12
N GLN A 58 -3.55 5.20 -19.11
CA GLN A 58 -4.11 3.95 -19.66
C GLN A 58 -3.85 3.74 -21.15
N HIS A 59 -3.52 4.81 -21.88
CA HIS A 59 -3.17 4.73 -23.30
C HIS A 59 -1.66 4.59 -23.56
N SER A 60 -0.83 4.82 -22.51
CA SER A 60 0.63 4.80 -22.61
C SER A 60 1.24 3.52 -22.04
N PHE A 61 0.56 2.90 -21.08
CA PHE A 61 1.02 1.69 -20.39
C PHE A 61 -0.11 0.67 -20.27
N ARG A 62 0.28 -0.61 -20.24
CA ARG A 62 -0.65 -1.67 -19.84
C ARG A 62 -1.14 -1.43 -18.42
N SER A 63 -2.42 -1.67 -18.17
CA SER A 63 -2.99 -1.57 -16.83
C SER A 63 -3.78 -2.82 -16.44
N MET A 64 -3.84 -3.09 -15.15
CA MET A 64 -4.55 -4.22 -14.56
C MET A 64 -5.16 -3.83 -13.22
N PRO A 65 -6.27 -4.47 -12.79
CA PRO A 65 -6.73 -4.39 -11.41
C PRO A 65 -5.69 -5.01 -10.46
N VAL A 66 -5.75 -4.65 -9.17
CA VAL A 66 -4.75 -5.07 -8.16
C VAL A 66 -4.57 -6.58 -8.10
N ASP A 67 -5.64 -7.37 -8.23
CA ASP A 67 -5.55 -8.83 -8.26
C ASP A 67 -4.76 -9.35 -9.47
N GLY A 68 -4.91 -8.72 -10.62
CA GLY A 68 -4.13 -9.02 -11.81
C GLY A 68 -2.65 -8.68 -11.64
N LEU A 69 -2.34 -7.55 -10.98
CA LEU A 69 -0.97 -7.17 -10.65
C LEU A 69 -0.31 -8.23 -9.74
N GLY A 70 -1.01 -8.68 -8.70
CA GLY A 70 -0.49 -9.68 -7.78
C GLY A 70 -0.21 -11.04 -8.44
N GLN A 71 -0.96 -11.40 -9.47
CA GLN A 71 -0.76 -12.64 -10.21
C GLN A 71 0.34 -12.55 -11.27
N HIS A 72 0.60 -11.35 -11.79
CA HIS A 72 1.47 -11.15 -12.95
C HIS A 72 2.83 -10.53 -12.62
N CYS A 73 2.88 -9.63 -11.62
CA CYS A 73 4.06 -8.86 -11.32
C CYS A 73 4.91 -9.50 -10.22
N ASP A 74 6.22 -9.41 -10.36
CA ASP A 74 7.21 -9.93 -9.43
C ASP A 74 7.75 -8.85 -8.47
N LEU A 75 7.36 -7.59 -8.68
CA LEU A 75 7.63 -6.44 -7.82
C LEU A 75 6.51 -5.42 -7.93
N GLY A 76 6.13 -4.79 -6.83
CA GLY A 76 5.25 -3.62 -6.80
C GLY A 76 5.98 -2.37 -6.31
N ILE A 77 5.85 -1.28 -7.04
CA ILE A 77 6.33 0.04 -6.63
C ILE A 77 5.14 0.94 -6.36
N VAL A 78 5.05 1.44 -5.14
CA VAL A 78 3.96 2.29 -4.67
C VAL A 78 4.49 3.72 -4.52
N VAL A 79 3.92 4.63 -5.30
CA VAL A 79 4.28 6.06 -5.31
C VAL A 79 3.22 6.85 -4.56
N GLY A 80 3.52 7.23 -3.32
CA GLY A 80 2.52 7.89 -2.46
C GLY A 80 3.02 8.04 -1.03
N GLY A 81 2.13 7.96 -0.07
CA GLY A 81 2.45 7.89 1.36
C GLY A 81 2.09 6.55 1.96
N ASP A 82 2.32 6.40 3.27
CA ASP A 82 2.07 5.17 4.02
C ASP A 82 0.64 4.63 3.82
N GLY A 83 -0.37 5.49 3.79
CA GLY A 83 -1.74 5.06 3.57
C GLY A 83 -1.97 4.34 2.22
N THR A 84 -1.31 4.79 1.14
CA THR A 84 -1.35 4.12 -0.16
C THR A 84 -0.65 2.77 -0.09
N MET A 85 0.53 2.75 0.53
CA MET A 85 1.32 1.53 0.72
C MET A 85 0.56 0.48 1.54
N LEU A 86 -0.04 0.87 2.67
CA LEU A 86 -0.84 -0.01 3.51
C LEU A 86 -2.07 -0.57 2.77
N GLY A 87 -2.72 0.28 1.96
CA GLY A 87 -3.88 -0.13 1.15
C GLY A 87 -3.53 -1.20 0.12
N ILE A 88 -2.45 -0.99 -0.62
CA ILE A 88 -1.96 -1.94 -1.65
C ILE A 88 -1.33 -3.17 -1.01
N GLY A 89 -0.56 -3.02 0.06
CA GLY A 89 0.06 -4.13 0.78
C GLY A 89 -0.95 -5.15 1.27
N ARG A 90 -2.08 -4.70 1.83
CA ARG A 90 -3.17 -5.60 2.24
C ARG A 90 -3.75 -6.42 1.09
N GLN A 91 -3.90 -5.82 -0.08
CA GLN A 91 -4.51 -6.46 -1.24
C GLN A 91 -3.54 -7.43 -1.92
N LEU A 92 -2.25 -7.08 -1.97
CA LEU A 92 -1.21 -7.89 -2.62
C LEU A 92 -0.62 -8.97 -1.69
N ALA A 93 -0.88 -8.92 -0.39
CA ALA A 93 -0.34 -9.85 0.60
C ALA A 93 -0.58 -11.33 0.25
N LYS A 94 -1.78 -11.67 -0.24
CA LYS A 94 -2.14 -13.04 -0.62
C LYS A 94 -1.33 -13.60 -1.81
N TYR A 95 -0.66 -12.72 -2.57
CA TYR A 95 0.18 -13.11 -3.70
C TYR A 95 1.66 -13.16 -3.34
N GLY A 96 2.05 -12.60 -2.19
CA GLY A 96 3.45 -12.53 -1.77
C GLY A 96 4.31 -11.59 -2.62
N THR A 97 3.70 -10.68 -3.38
CA THR A 97 4.42 -9.70 -4.21
C THR A 97 5.19 -8.73 -3.31
N PRO A 98 6.51 -8.64 -3.42
CA PRO A 98 7.29 -7.67 -2.65
C PRO A 98 6.96 -6.25 -3.07
N LEU A 99 7.02 -5.32 -2.12
CA LEU A 99 6.65 -3.92 -2.35
C LEU A 99 7.81 -2.97 -2.01
N ILE A 100 7.91 -1.89 -2.77
CA ILE A 100 8.79 -0.75 -2.51
C ILE A 100 7.93 0.50 -2.44
N GLY A 101 8.16 1.34 -1.42
CA GLY A 101 7.45 2.61 -1.24
C GLY A 101 8.30 3.82 -1.63
N ILE A 102 7.84 4.61 -2.60
CA ILE A 102 8.40 5.91 -2.95
C ILE A 102 7.49 6.99 -2.37
N ASN A 103 8.05 7.83 -1.50
CA ASN A 103 7.29 8.87 -0.82
C ASN A 103 7.14 10.13 -1.67
N GLN A 104 5.91 10.58 -1.87
CA GLN A 104 5.58 11.83 -2.60
C GLN A 104 5.47 13.07 -1.71
N GLY A 105 5.78 12.98 -0.42
CA GLY A 105 5.58 14.08 0.51
C GLY A 105 6.49 14.01 1.72
N ARG A 106 5.89 13.99 2.91
CA ARG A 106 6.67 13.78 4.14
C ARG A 106 7.06 12.31 4.24
N LEU A 107 8.33 12.06 4.54
CA LEU A 107 8.87 10.73 4.74
C LEU A 107 7.97 9.92 5.70
N GLY A 108 7.61 8.72 5.28
CA GLY A 108 6.77 7.79 6.05
C GLY A 108 7.59 6.72 6.76
N PHE A 109 6.90 5.81 7.44
CA PHE A 109 7.50 4.65 8.10
C PHE A 109 7.63 3.43 7.17
N VAL A 110 6.81 3.36 6.13
CA VAL A 110 6.79 2.26 5.15
C VAL A 110 7.02 2.73 3.72
N THR A 111 7.06 4.05 3.49
CA THR A 111 7.47 4.69 2.24
C THR A 111 8.69 5.55 2.54
N ASP A 112 9.85 4.94 2.46
CA ASP A 112 11.13 5.48 2.95
C ASP A 112 12.07 5.99 1.84
N ILE A 113 11.73 5.76 0.56
CA ILE A 113 12.49 6.31 -0.56
C ILE A 113 11.92 7.67 -0.94
N PRO A 114 12.70 8.76 -0.79
CA PRO A 114 12.28 10.08 -1.26
C PRO A 114 12.11 10.08 -2.79
N LEU A 115 11.13 10.86 -3.28
CA LEU A 115 10.85 10.94 -4.72
C LEU A 115 12.08 11.36 -5.53
N ASP A 116 12.88 12.30 -5.03
CA ASP A 116 14.05 12.80 -5.75
C ASP A 116 15.19 11.78 -5.82
N ASP A 117 15.19 10.78 -4.94
CA ASP A 117 16.26 9.79 -4.79
C ASP A 117 15.92 8.42 -5.42
N TYR A 118 14.71 8.27 -6.00
CA TYR A 118 14.28 6.95 -6.48
C TYR A 118 15.23 6.30 -7.50
N PRO A 119 15.89 7.03 -8.43
CA PRO A 119 16.76 6.36 -9.39
C PRO A 119 17.97 5.69 -8.73
N GLN A 120 18.59 6.39 -7.74
CA GLN A 120 19.74 5.89 -7.00
C GLN A 120 19.36 4.73 -6.07
N ALA A 121 18.17 4.78 -5.47
CA ALA A 121 17.67 3.74 -4.58
C ALA A 121 17.22 2.49 -5.34
N LEU A 122 16.49 2.65 -6.45
CA LEU A 122 15.95 1.52 -7.21
C LEU A 122 17.02 0.76 -8.00
N LEU A 123 18.04 1.43 -8.51
CA LEU A 123 19.04 0.80 -9.37
C LEU A 123 19.72 -0.41 -8.71
N PRO A 124 20.27 -0.34 -7.49
CA PRO A 124 20.85 -1.50 -6.80
C PRO A 124 19.79 -2.58 -6.51
N ILE A 125 18.56 -2.19 -6.15
CA ILE A 125 17.47 -3.14 -5.88
C ILE A 125 17.14 -3.94 -7.14
N LEU A 126 17.00 -3.28 -8.28
CA LEU A 126 16.74 -3.93 -9.56
C LEU A 126 17.88 -4.87 -9.97
N GLN A 127 19.10 -4.62 -9.51
CA GLN A 127 20.27 -5.49 -9.71
C GLN A 127 20.37 -6.65 -8.69
N GLY A 128 19.41 -6.74 -7.75
CA GLY A 128 19.37 -7.78 -6.73
C GLY A 128 20.12 -7.47 -5.42
N GLN A 129 20.51 -6.21 -5.21
CA GLN A 129 21.17 -5.73 -4.00
C GLN A 129 20.13 -5.12 -3.07
N TYR A 130 19.44 -5.93 -2.29
CA TYR A 130 18.42 -5.50 -1.33
C TYR A 130 18.29 -6.49 -0.18
N GLU A 131 17.76 -6.01 0.93
CA GLU A 131 17.25 -6.83 2.02
C GLU A 131 15.73 -6.86 1.95
N GLN A 132 15.14 -8.01 2.19
CA GLN A 132 13.69 -8.17 2.22
C GLN A 132 13.21 -8.30 3.66
N GLU A 133 12.32 -7.41 4.07
CA GLU A 133 11.61 -7.48 5.34
C GLU A 133 10.24 -8.12 5.14
N ALA A 134 9.92 -9.13 5.93
CA ALA A 134 8.58 -9.72 5.98
C ALA A 134 7.80 -9.09 7.13
N ARG A 135 6.67 -8.47 6.82
CA ARG A 135 5.77 -7.86 7.80
C ARG A 135 4.51 -8.69 8.00
N PRO A 136 4.17 -9.06 9.25
CA PRO A 136 2.94 -9.78 9.52
C PRO A 136 1.72 -8.89 9.28
N LEU A 137 0.62 -9.49 8.84
CA LEU A 137 -0.68 -8.85 8.78
C LEU A 137 -1.59 -9.41 9.87
N MET A 138 -2.42 -8.56 10.44
CA MET A 138 -3.51 -8.97 11.33
C MET A 138 -4.76 -9.27 10.52
N HIS A 139 -5.48 -10.31 10.94
CA HIS A 139 -6.80 -10.63 10.45
C HIS A 139 -7.84 -10.16 11.47
N ALA A 140 -8.62 -9.15 11.11
CA ALA A 140 -9.65 -8.59 11.97
C ALA A 140 -11.05 -9.05 11.53
N ARG A 141 -11.88 -9.44 12.50
CA ARG A 141 -13.29 -9.76 12.29
C ARG A 141 -14.17 -9.05 13.30
N VAL A 142 -15.31 -8.56 12.84
CA VAL A 142 -16.39 -8.09 13.71
C VAL A 142 -17.49 -9.12 13.71
N VAL A 143 -17.82 -9.66 14.90
CA VAL A 143 -18.86 -10.66 15.09
C VAL A 143 -20.02 -10.03 15.86
N ARG A 144 -21.24 -10.20 15.36
CA ARG A 144 -22.47 -9.78 16.05
C ARG A 144 -23.46 -10.94 16.07
N GLN A 145 -23.97 -11.26 17.25
CA GLN A 145 -24.93 -12.37 17.43
C GLN A 145 -24.45 -13.72 16.86
N GLY A 146 -23.12 -13.96 16.90
CA GLY A 146 -22.50 -15.17 16.37
C GLY A 146 -22.16 -15.13 14.88
N GLU A 147 -22.56 -14.10 14.14
CA GLU A 147 -22.27 -13.96 12.70
C GLU A 147 -21.15 -12.95 12.44
N THR A 148 -20.26 -13.24 11.50
CA THR A 148 -19.24 -12.31 11.03
C THR A 148 -19.89 -11.26 10.13
N VAL A 149 -19.93 -10.02 10.60
CA VAL A 149 -20.51 -8.87 9.86
C VAL A 149 -19.47 -8.04 9.13
N PHE A 150 -18.19 -8.19 9.47
CA PHE A 150 -17.07 -7.54 8.81
C PHE A 150 -15.79 -8.35 9.00
N GLU A 151 -14.96 -8.37 7.98
CA GLU A 151 -13.67 -9.07 7.99
C GLU A 151 -12.68 -8.34 7.08
N ALA A 152 -11.45 -8.12 7.55
CA ALA A 152 -10.40 -7.48 6.77
C ALA A 152 -8.99 -7.83 7.29
N LEU A 153 -7.99 -7.69 6.40
CA LEU A 153 -6.59 -7.67 6.79
C LEU A 153 -6.15 -6.25 7.17
N ALA A 154 -5.29 -6.14 8.16
CA ALA A 154 -4.62 -4.90 8.55
C ALA A 154 -3.10 -5.10 8.54
N MET A 155 -2.37 -4.15 7.99
CA MET A 155 -0.92 -4.22 7.86
C MET A 155 -0.21 -3.58 9.07
N ASN A 156 -0.74 -2.49 9.63
CA ASN A 156 -0.16 -1.79 10.78
C ASN A 156 -0.97 -1.99 12.05
N ASP A 157 -2.23 -1.60 12.00
CA ASP A 157 -3.08 -1.59 13.18
C ASP A 157 -4.56 -1.81 12.86
N VAL A 158 -5.30 -2.20 13.91
CA VAL A 158 -6.76 -2.26 13.95
C VAL A 158 -7.23 -1.33 15.04
N VAL A 159 -8.05 -0.35 14.69
CA VAL A 159 -8.59 0.64 15.61
C VAL A 159 -10.06 0.33 15.91
N VAL A 160 -10.38 0.19 17.20
CA VAL A 160 -11.75 0.06 17.71
C VAL A 160 -12.11 1.35 18.41
N ASN A 161 -13.08 2.09 17.91
CA ASN A 161 -13.56 3.32 18.53
C ASN A 161 -15.08 3.47 18.35
N ARG A 162 -15.64 4.55 18.87
CA ARG A 162 -17.09 4.82 18.81
C ARG A 162 -17.56 5.34 17.41
N GLY A 163 -16.66 5.55 16.47
CA GLY A 163 -16.99 6.15 15.18
C GLY A 163 -17.15 7.67 15.26
N GLY A 164 -18.10 8.23 14.52
CA GLY A 164 -18.28 9.69 14.36
C GLY A 164 -18.86 10.44 15.57
N THR A 165 -19.13 9.77 16.70
CA THR A 165 -19.67 10.39 17.91
C THR A 165 -18.59 10.49 19.00
N SER A 166 -18.48 11.64 19.67
CA SER A 166 -17.61 11.80 20.82
C SER A 166 -18.11 10.94 22.01
N GLY A 167 -17.19 10.39 22.79
CA GLY A 167 -17.47 9.63 24.00
C GLY A 167 -16.65 8.36 24.12
N MET A 168 -16.55 7.86 25.36
CA MET A 168 -15.81 6.65 25.67
C MET A 168 -16.56 5.40 25.25
N VAL A 169 -15.83 4.35 24.92
CA VAL A 169 -16.31 2.98 24.77
C VAL A 169 -15.91 2.15 25.97
N GLU A 170 -16.75 1.19 26.33
CA GLU A 170 -16.42 0.18 27.34
C GLU A 170 -16.00 -1.09 26.61
N LEU A 171 -14.79 -1.54 26.89
CA LEU A 171 -14.16 -2.67 26.23
C LEU A 171 -13.77 -3.72 27.26
N ARG A 172 -14.21 -4.95 27.05
CA ARG A 172 -13.65 -6.13 27.69
C ARG A 172 -12.62 -6.73 26.75
N VAL A 173 -11.37 -6.79 27.18
CA VAL A 173 -10.27 -7.33 26.41
C VAL A 173 -9.89 -8.71 26.93
N GLU A 174 -9.77 -9.65 26.00
CA GLU A 174 -9.33 -11.03 26.26
C GLU A 174 -8.20 -11.39 25.26
N VAL A 175 -7.25 -12.17 25.71
CA VAL A 175 -6.17 -12.72 24.91
C VAL A 175 -6.19 -14.24 25.06
N ASP A 176 -6.29 -14.96 23.94
CA ASP A 176 -6.40 -16.43 23.93
C ASP A 176 -7.53 -16.98 24.84
N GLY A 177 -8.66 -16.25 24.88
CA GLY A 177 -9.81 -16.59 25.73
C GLY A 177 -9.63 -16.26 27.21
N GLN A 178 -8.51 -15.68 27.62
CA GLN A 178 -8.25 -15.25 29.00
C GLN A 178 -8.54 -13.77 29.16
N PHE A 179 -9.26 -13.43 30.23
CA PHE A 179 -9.55 -12.04 30.58
C PHE A 179 -8.25 -11.27 30.87
N LEU A 180 -8.07 -10.16 30.15
CA LEU A 180 -6.96 -9.24 30.36
C LEU A 180 -7.40 -8.00 31.15
N SER A 181 -8.41 -7.29 30.66
CA SER A 181 -8.85 -6.04 31.30
C SER A 181 -10.26 -5.62 30.87
N ASN A 182 -10.90 -4.81 31.73
CA ASN A 182 -12.01 -3.94 31.34
C ASN A 182 -11.52 -2.51 31.24
N GLN A 183 -11.77 -1.85 30.13
CA GLN A 183 -11.30 -0.48 29.89
C GLN A 183 -12.47 0.41 29.48
N ARG A 184 -12.42 1.66 29.94
CA ARG A 184 -13.27 2.74 29.49
C ARG A 184 -12.36 3.81 28.89
N ALA A 185 -12.37 3.93 27.55
CA ALA A 185 -11.43 4.76 26.81
C ALA A 185 -12.08 5.30 25.54
N ASP A 186 -11.39 6.17 24.82
CA ASP A 186 -11.82 6.64 23.49
C ASP A 186 -11.80 5.51 22.46
N GLY A 187 -10.98 4.50 22.68
CA GLY A 187 -10.86 3.30 21.83
C GLY A 187 -9.72 2.38 22.26
N LEU A 188 -9.46 1.40 21.39
CA LEU A 188 -8.35 0.45 21.50
C LEU A 188 -7.64 0.36 20.15
N ILE A 189 -6.31 0.36 20.18
CA ILE A 189 -5.48 0.10 19.03
C ILE A 189 -4.72 -1.20 19.27
N VAL A 190 -4.84 -2.13 18.33
CA VAL A 190 -4.05 -3.35 18.28
C VAL A 190 -3.14 -3.25 17.06
N ALA A 191 -1.82 -3.27 17.29
CA ALA A 191 -0.81 -3.07 16.24
C ALA A 191 0.04 -4.33 16.02
N THR A 192 0.59 -4.45 14.81
CA THR A 192 1.68 -5.40 14.53
C THR A 192 2.98 -4.89 15.17
N PRO A 193 3.94 -5.77 15.48
CA PRO A 193 5.26 -5.37 15.96
C PRO A 193 6.03 -4.55 14.91
#